data_b80bd6d7bbcea72d615427df50b01247
#
_entry.id   b80bd6d7bbcea72d615427df50b01247
#
_cell.length_a   1.000
_cell.length_b   1.000
_cell.length_c   1.000
_cell.angle_alpha   90.00
_cell.angle_beta   90.00
_cell.angle_gamma   90.00
#
_symmetry.space_group_name_H-M   'P 1'
#
loop_
_entity.id
_entity.type
_entity.pdbx_description
1 polymer ?
#
loop_
_entity_poly.entity_id
_entity_poly.type
_entity_poly.pdbx_seq_one_letter_code
_entity_poly.pdbx_strand_id
1 'polypeptide(L)'
;MTTEQSVITDEMRQAIGVESEPWTVEVEKTGVRMYARAIGYTDPIFFDEASAKEEGYRSLPCPPGFLGTPIFDPATSDPTFGQPRRGQRRFNTPYTRGLNGGTDIEYFTKGSSDAICAGDVLQASSKIADLTERRGSLGPMLITTSETIYRRDGTVVAIMRGTGIAY
;
A
#
# COMPACT_ATOMS: atom_id res chain seq x y z
N MET A 1 -10.27 -33.16 23.64
CA MET A 1 -9.75 -32.32 22.53
C MET A 1 -10.40 -30.96 22.68
N THR A 2 -9.69 -29.99 23.20
CA THR A 2 -10.20 -28.61 23.33
C THR A 2 -10.24 -28.03 21.91
N THR A 3 -11.41 -27.81 21.37
CA THR A 3 -11.58 -27.11 20.10
C THR A 3 -11.09 -25.68 20.35
N GLU A 4 -9.89 -25.36 19.89
CA GLU A 4 -9.34 -24.02 19.98
C GLU A 4 -10.30 -23.11 19.19
N GLN A 5 -10.89 -22.14 19.86
CA GLN A 5 -11.88 -21.24 19.25
C GLN A 5 -11.14 -20.32 18.26
N SER A 6 -11.66 -20.19 17.05
CA SER A 6 -11.14 -19.27 16.04
C SER A 6 -11.05 -17.84 16.57
N VAL A 7 -9.96 -17.14 16.30
CA VAL A 7 -9.83 -15.71 16.61
C VAL A 7 -10.48 -14.83 15.55
N ILE A 8 -10.85 -15.41 14.38
CA ILE A 8 -11.57 -14.69 13.34
C ILE A 8 -13.03 -14.59 13.75
N THR A 9 -13.45 -13.38 14.13
CA THR A 9 -14.81 -13.07 14.54
C THR A 9 -15.75 -12.90 13.33
N ASP A 10 -17.05 -12.89 13.56
CA ASP A 10 -18.02 -12.60 12.50
C ASP A 10 -17.89 -11.18 11.97
N GLU A 11 -17.54 -10.21 12.83
CA GLU A 11 -17.21 -8.84 12.41
C GLU A 11 -16.02 -8.81 11.43
N MET A 12 -14.98 -9.56 11.73
CA MET A 12 -13.82 -9.70 10.83
C MET A 12 -14.21 -10.29 9.49
N ARG A 13 -15.04 -11.35 9.48
CA ARG A 13 -15.52 -11.99 8.23
C ARG A 13 -16.35 -11.02 7.39
N GLN A 14 -17.24 -10.25 8.03
CA GLN A 14 -18.08 -9.25 7.35
C GLN A 14 -17.27 -8.08 6.78
N ALA A 15 -16.07 -7.81 7.32
CA ALA A 15 -15.21 -6.76 6.85
C ALA A 15 -14.41 -7.15 5.58
N ILE A 16 -14.34 -8.44 5.24
CA ILE A 16 -13.65 -8.90 4.02
C ILE A 16 -14.35 -8.33 2.79
N GLY A 17 -13.58 -7.75 1.88
CA GLY A 17 -14.06 -7.18 0.62
C GLY A 17 -14.67 -5.78 0.74
N VAL A 18 -14.89 -5.26 1.95
CA VAL A 18 -15.46 -3.92 2.14
C VAL A 18 -14.38 -2.86 1.96
N GLU A 19 -14.50 -2.03 0.91
CA GLU A 19 -13.59 -0.91 0.68
C GLU A 19 -13.81 0.19 1.73
N SER A 20 -12.72 0.83 2.13
CA SER A 20 -12.74 2.03 2.96
C SER A 20 -13.19 3.25 2.17
N GLU A 21 -13.50 4.34 2.89
CA GLU A 21 -13.57 5.66 2.25
C GLU A 21 -12.26 5.95 1.52
N PRO A 22 -12.33 6.58 0.33
CA PRO A 22 -11.15 6.93 -0.43
C PRO A 22 -10.38 8.08 0.23
N TRP A 23 -9.07 8.10 -0.01
CA TRP A 23 -8.21 9.24 0.34
C TRP A 23 -7.33 9.63 -0.85
N THR A 24 -6.86 10.86 -0.83
CA THR A 24 -5.99 11.42 -1.88
C THR A 24 -4.53 11.06 -1.61
N VAL A 25 -3.83 10.68 -2.66
CA VAL A 25 -2.38 10.42 -2.67
C VAL A 25 -1.76 11.30 -3.74
N GLU A 26 -0.90 12.22 -3.34
CA GLU A 26 -0.14 13.06 -4.24
C GLU A 26 1.23 12.44 -4.51
N VAL A 27 1.56 12.25 -5.78
CA VAL A 27 2.87 11.73 -6.19
C VAL A 27 3.85 12.90 -6.30
N GLU A 28 4.54 13.18 -5.20
CA GLU A 28 5.44 14.32 -5.13
C GLU A 28 6.79 14.03 -5.80
N LYS A 29 7.28 15.00 -6.59
CA LYS A 29 8.55 14.93 -7.31
C LYS A 29 9.74 14.66 -6.38
N THR A 30 9.79 15.34 -5.25
CA THR A 30 10.85 15.15 -4.26
C THR A 30 10.81 13.74 -3.68
N GLY A 31 9.61 13.21 -3.37
CA GLY A 31 9.42 11.85 -2.89
C GLY A 31 9.92 10.80 -3.88
N VAL A 32 9.59 10.96 -5.16
CA VAL A 32 10.08 10.09 -6.25
C VAL A 32 11.61 10.06 -6.30
N ARG A 33 12.27 11.23 -6.32
CA ARG A 33 13.72 11.35 -6.34
C ARG A 33 14.40 10.73 -5.12
N MET A 34 13.85 11.01 -3.93
CA MET A 34 14.40 10.49 -2.69
C MET A 34 14.29 8.97 -2.62
N TYR A 35 13.17 8.42 -3.02
CA TYR A 35 12.97 6.98 -3.05
C TYR A 35 13.91 6.30 -4.05
N ALA A 36 13.98 6.80 -5.30
CA ALA A 36 14.89 6.28 -6.32
C ALA A 36 16.34 6.25 -5.81
N ARG A 37 16.79 7.33 -5.16
CA ARG A 37 18.13 7.40 -4.57
C ARG A 37 18.33 6.39 -3.44
N ALA A 38 17.34 6.24 -2.56
CA ALA A 38 17.41 5.35 -1.41
C ALA A 38 17.55 3.87 -1.81
N ILE A 39 16.95 3.47 -2.93
CA ILE A 39 17.04 2.09 -3.45
C ILE A 39 18.15 1.89 -4.48
N GLY A 40 18.99 2.95 -4.72
CA GLY A 40 20.18 2.86 -5.56
C GLY A 40 19.92 2.96 -7.06
N TYR A 41 18.79 3.51 -7.50
CA TYR A 41 18.56 3.79 -8.91
C TYR A 41 19.43 4.96 -9.37
N THR A 42 20.02 4.81 -10.57
CA THR A 42 20.90 5.79 -11.19
C THR A 42 20.41 6.30 -12.53
N ASP A 43 19.34 5.71 -13.06
CA ASP A 43 18.77 6.11 -14.33
C ASP A 43 18.24 7.55 -14.25
N PRO A 44 18.67 8.44 -15.17
CA PRO A 44 18.28 9.84 -15.21
C PRO A 44 16.77 10.08 -15.22
N ILE A 45 15.96 9.15 -15.75
CA ILE A 45 14.49 9.29 -15.82
C ILE A 45 13.84 9.53 -14.45
N PHE A 46 14.48 9.07 -13.36
CA PHE A 46 13.96 9.26 -12.00
C PHE A 46 14.39 10.59 -11.36
N PHE A 47 15.29 11.33 -11.99
CA PHE A 47 15.92 12.52 -11.41
C PHE A 47 15.74 13.78 -12.24
N ASP A 48 15.76 13.64 -13.58
CA ASP A 48 15.69 14.73 -14.53
C ASP A 48 14.46 14.64 -15.42
N GLU A 49 13.67 15.71 -15.48
CA GLU A 49 12.42 15.71 -16.26
C GLU A 49 12.66 15.73 -17.78
N ALA A 50 13.77 16.29 -18.24
CA ALA A 50 14.09 16.29 -19.68
C ALA A 50 14.33 14.86 -20.13
N SER A 51 15.17 14.13 -19.41
CA SER A 51 15.45 12.71 -19.66
C SER A 51 14.19 11.85 -19.59
N ALA A 52 13.32 12.08 -18.59
CA ALA A 52 12.06 11.36 -18.49
C ALA A 52 11.13 11.61 -19.70
N LYS A 53 11.05 12.85 -20.17
CA LYS A 53 10.25 13.24 -21.35
C LYS A 53 10.79 12.65 -22.65
N GLU A 54 12.12 12.59 -22.81
CA GLU A 54 12.75 11.95 -23.95
C GLU A 54 12.37 10.47 -24.06
N GLU A 55 12.20 9.78 -22.92
CA GLU A 55 11.73 8.39 -22.84
C GLU A 55 10.19 8.25 -22.87
N GLY A 56 9.46 9.35 -23.13
CA GLY A 56 8.01 9.35 -23.32
C GLY A 56 7.19 9.45 -22.04
N TYR A 57 7.80 9.68 -20.88
CA TYR A 57 7.08 9.92 -19.63
C TYR A 57 6.53 11.35 -19.55
N ARG A 58 5.43 11.54 -18.83
CA ARG A 58 4.82 12.86 -18.61
C ARG A 58 5.65 13.73 -17.64
N SER A 59 6.30 13.11 -16.68
CA SER A 59 7.20 13.67 -15.68
C SER A 59 8.08 12.53 -15.14
N LEU A 60 8.75 12.70 -14.01
CA LEU A 60 9.53 11.63 -13.38
C LEU A 60 8.65 10.43 -13.06
N PRO A 61 8.88 9.23 -13.63
CA PRO A 61 8.07 8.07 -13.34
C PRO A 61 8.24 7.62 -11.89
N CYS A 62 7.16 7.09 -11.32
CA CYS A 62 7.18 6.44 -10.02
C CYS A 62 8.06 5.19 -10.08
N PRO A 63 9.16 5.09 -9.31
CA PRO A 63 9.92 3.85 -9.27
C PRO A 63 9.07 2.68 -8.75
N PRO A 64 9.29 1.46 -9.22
CA PRO A 64 8.64 0.27 -8.66
C PRO A 64 8.81 0.22 -7.13
N GLY A 65 7.71 -0.02 -6.43
CA GLY A 65 7.71 -0.04 -4.96
C GLY A 65 7.40 1.29 -4.28
N PHE A 66 7.45 2.42 -4.98
CA PHE A 66 7.19 3.74 -4.38
C PHE A 66 5.85 3.82 -3.65
N LEU A 67 4.77 3.29 -4.21
CA LEU A 67 3.44 3.29 -3.58
C LEU A 67 3.38 2.48 -2.27
N GLY A 68 4.34 1.60 -2.02
CA GLY A 68 4.49 0.87 -0.76
C GLY A 68 5.16 1.67 0.36
N THR A 69 5.65 2.88 0.06
CA THR A 69 6.29 3.75 1.06
C THR A 69 5.26 4.58 1.82
N PRO A 70 5.62 5.15 2.98
CA PRO A 70 4.84 6.20 3.61
C PRO A 70 4.82 7.44 2.71
N ILE A 71 3.69 7.70 2.07
CA ILE A 71 3.46 8.91 1.28
C ILE A 71 2.86 9.96 2.21
N PHE A 72 3.34 11.19 2.11
CA PHE A 72 2.81 12.30 2.88
C PHE A 72 1.33 12.52 2.57
N ASP A 73 0.51 12.58 3.60
CA ASP A 73 -0.91 12.93 3.51
C ASP A 73 -1.14 14.22 4.34
N PRO A 74 -1.29 15.38 3.70
CA PRO A 74 -1.45 16.64 4.41
C PRO A 74 -2.72 16.69 5.27
N ALA A 75 -3.73 15.90 4.95
CA ALA A 75 -4.97 15.84 5.71
C ALA A 75 -4.85 15.03 7.01
N THR A 76 -3.78 14.24 7.16
CA THR A 76 -3.50 13.42 8.34
C THR A 76 -2.17 13.74 9.01
N SER A 77 -1.53 14.84 8.64
CA SER A 77 -0.28 15.32 9.26
C SER A 77 -0.51 15.88 10.67
N ASP A 78 -1.27 15.18 11.48
CA ASP A 78 -1.31 15.39 12.92
C ASP A 78 0.07 15.02 13.49
N PRO A 79 0.68 15.89 14.32
CA PRO A 79 1.96 15.60 14.99
C PRO A 79 1.88 14.42 15.96
N THR A 80 0.71 13.86 16.21
CA THR A 80 0.50 12.72 17.10
C THR A 80 0.97 11.43 16.45
N PHE A 81 2.13 10.93 16.86
CA PHE A 81 2.64 9.62 16.43
C PHE A 81 1.65 8.51 16.80
N GLY A 82 1.42 7.58 15.85
CA GLY A 82 0.67 6.36 16.12
C GLY A 82 -0.77 6.36 15.63
N GLN A 83 -1.22 7.38 14.91
CA GLN A 83 -2.52 7.32 14.23
C GLN A 83 -2.51 6.19 13.18
N PRO A 84 -3.59 5.40 13.08
CA PRO A 84 -3.70 4.39 12.04
C PRO A 84 -3.65 5.07 10.67
N ARG A 85 -2.95 4.45 9.72
CA ARG A 85 -2.99 4.89 8.31
C ARG A 85 -4.44 4.87 7.83
N ARG A 86 -4.82 5.84 6.98
CA ARG A 86 -6.14 5.86 6.38
C ARG A 86 -6.46 4.53 5.70
N GLY A 87 -7.70 4.11 5.81
CA GLY A 87 -8.18 2.84 5.27
C GLY A 87 -7.74 1.58 6.04
N GLN A 88 -6.84 1.68 7.01
CA GLN A 88 -6.41 0.52 7.78
C GLN A 88 -7.45 0.19 8.87
N ARG A 89 -8.15 -0.94 8.70
CA ARG A 89 -8.97 -1.50 9.77
C ARG A 89 -8.08 -2.24 10.78
N ARG A 90 -8.30 -1.98 12.06
CA ARG A 90 -7.69 -2.74 13.15
C ARG A 90 -8.76 -3.53 13.85
N PHE A 91 -8.49 -4.80 14.08
CA PHE A 91 -9.34 -5.67 14.89
C PHE A 91 -8.71 -5.91 16.24
N ASN A 92 -9.56 -6.09 17.24
CA ASN A 92 -9.10 -6.55 18.54
C ASN A 92 -8.75 -8.04 18.42
N THR A 93 -7.50 -8.37 18.63
CA THR A 93 -7.00 -9.75 18.60
C THR A 93 -6.20 -10.03 19.87
N PRO A 94 -6.08 -11.28 20.30
CA PRO A 94 -5.24 -11.64 21.44
C PRO A 94 -3.75 -11.51 21.14
N TYR A 95 -3.36 -11.25 19.90
CA TYR A 95 -1.98 -11.17 19.47
C TYR A 95 -1.40 -9.77 19.71
N THR A 96 -0.19 -9.74 20.27
CA THR A 96 0.51 -8.50 20.63
C THR A 96 1.72 -8.21 19.75
N ARG A 97 2.11 -9.18 18.91
CA ARG A 97 3.24 -9.06 17.98
C ARG A 97 2.74 -9.09 16.56
N GLY A 98 3.43 -8.35 15.69
CA GLY A 98 3.12 -8.28 14.27
C GLY A 98 4.38 -8.27 13.42
N LEU A 99 4.28 -8.93 12.26
CA LEU A 99 5.30 -8.92 11.23
C LEU A 99 4.67 -8.47 9.91
N ASN A 100 5.49 -7.80 9.07
CA ASN A 100 5.19 -7.64 7.67
C ASN A 100 5.56 -8.94 6.95
N GLY A 101 4.58 -9.61 6.34
CA GLY A 101 4.75 -10.87 5.59
C GLY A 101 5.10 -10.64 4.12
N GLY A 102 5.16 -9.39 3.67
CA GLY A 102 5.49 -9.01 2.30
C GLY A 102 4.50 -8.03 1.70
N THR A 103 4.92 -7.42 0.60
CA THR A 103 4.10 -6.47 -0.18
C THR A 103 4.37 -6.70 -1.66
N ASP A 104 3.29 -6.84 -2.44
CA ASP A 104 3.31 -6.91 -3.90
C ASP A 104 2.57 -5.71 -4.45
N ILE A 105 3.05 -5.16 -5.57
CA ILE A 105 2.37 -4.07 -6.29
C ILE A 105 2.24 -4.45 -7.75
N GLU A 106 1.00 -4.50 -8.21
CA GLU A 106 0.64 -4.75 -9.59
C GLU A 106 0.25 -3.42 -10.25
N TYR A 107 0.87 -3.09 -11.38
CA TYR A 107 0.62 -1.87 -12.14
C TYR A 107 -0.18 -2.19 -13.39
N PHE A 108 -1.22 -1.39 -13.67
CA PHE A 108 -2.14 -1.54 -14.81
C PHE A 108 -1.94 -0.48 -15.89
N THR A 109 -0.84 0.27 -15.80
CA THR A 109 -0.47 1.32 -16.75
C THR A 109 0.12 0.74 -18.05
N LYS A 110 -0.10 1.44 -19.17
CA LYS A 110 0.30 0.99 -20.52
C LYS A 110 1.41 1.90 -21.08
N GLY A 111 2.66 1.45 -20.92
CA GLY A 111 3.82 2.18 -21.45
C GLY A 111 4.14 3.49 -20.69
N SER A 112 5.16 4.20 -21.17
CA SER A 112 5.73 5.37 -20.50
C SER A 112 4.73 6.53 -20.34
N SER A 113 3.93 6.80 -21.37
CA SER A 113 2.97 7.93 -21.35
C SER A 113 1.82 7.75 -20.35
N ASP A 114 1.51 6.50 -19.99
CA ASP A 114 0.46 6.16 -19.03
C ASP A 114 1.00 5.85 -17.62
N ALA A 115 2.31 5.77 -17.47
CA ALA A 115 2.95 5.48 -16.18
C ALA A 115 2.50 6.47 -15.08
N ILE A 116 2.52 6.02 -13.83
CA ILE A 116 2.32 6.90 -12.68
C ILE A 116 3.56 7.77 -12.57
N CYS A 117 3.39 9.09 -12.59
CA CYS A 117 4.47 10.06 -12.58
C CYS A 117 4.29 11.10 -11.47
N ALA A 118 5.38 11.78 -11.15
CA ALA A 118 5.34 12.94 -10.28
C ALA A 118 4.35 13.99 -10.82
N GLY A 119 3.50 14.50 -9.93
CA GLY A 119 2.39 15.38 -10.25
C GLY A 119 1.05 14.66 -10.41
N ASP A 120 1.01 13.33 -10.46
CA ASP A 120 -0.26 12.60 -10.42
C ASP A 120 -0.92 12.73 -9.05
N VAL A 121 -2.24 12.87 -9.07
CA VAL A 121 -3.11 12.83 -7.89
C VAL A 121 -3.96 11.57 -8.00
N LEU A 122 -3.75 10.64 -7.10
CA LEU A 122 -4.45 9.35 -7.08
C LEU A 122 -5.51 9.34 -5.99
N GLN A 123 -6.61 8.64 -6.24
CA GLN A 123 -7.55 8.24 -5.20
C GLN A 123 -7.23 6.82 -4.76
N ALA A 124 -6.95 6.65 -3.48
CA ALA A 124 -6.67 5.35 -2.89
C ALA A 124 -7.81 4.89 -1.98
N SER A 125 -8.13 3.61 -1.99
CA SER A 125 -9.02 2.96 -1.03
C SER A 125 -8.42 1.63 -0.62
N SER A 126 -8.73 1.13 0.56
CA SER A 126 -8.23 -0.17 1.00
C SER A 126 -9.35 -1.10 1.47
N LYS A 127 -9.08 -2.39 1.39
CA LYS A 127 -9.95 -3.43 1.92
C LYS A 127 -9.11 -4.57 2.50
N ILE A 128 -9.72 -5.35 3.37
CA ILE A 128 -9.21 -6.66 3.73
C ILE A 128 -9.63 -7.62 2.63
N ALA A 129 -8.66 -8.24 1.97
CA ALA A 129 -8.93 -9.22 0.93
C ALA A 129 -9.14 -10.62 1.51
N ASP A 130 -8.37 -10.98 2.55
CA ASP A 130 -8.46 -12.29 3.19
C ASP A 130 -7.99 -12.26 4.65
N LEU A 131 -8.53 -13.18 5.44
CA LEU A 131 -8.13 -13.47 6.82
C LEU A 131 -7.98 -14.97 6.98
N THR A 132 -6.80 -15.43 7.37
CA THR A 132 -6.50 -16.85 7.53
C THR A 132 -5.78 -17.11 8.86
N GLU A 133 -6.22 -18.14 9.58
CA GLU A 133 -5.51 -18.64 10.76
C GLU A 133 -4.53 -19.72 10.35
N ARG A 134 -3.32 -19.64 10.88
CA ARG A 134 -2.32 -20.67 10.71
C ARG A 134 -1.62 -20.97 12.03
N ARG A 135 -1.00 -22.14 12.12
CA ARG A 135 -0.16 -22.51 13.25
C ARG A 135 1.27 -22.66 12.75
N GLY A 136 2.16 -21.85 13.31
CA GLY A 136 3.60 -21.92 13.06
C GLY A 136 4.36 -22.42 14.28
N SER A 137 5.68 -22.36 14.22
CA SER A 137 6.57 -22.73 15.32
C SER A 137 6.38 -21.90 16.59
N LEU A 138 5.90 -20.65 16.44
CA LEU A 138 5.62 -19.72 17.53
C LEU A 138 4.17 -19.82 18.07
N GLY A 139 3.37 -20.76 17.57
CA GLY A 139 1.99 -20.94 17.96
C GLY A 139 0.99 -20.50 16.89
N PRO A 140 -0.26 -20.24 17.28
CA PRO A 140 -1.30 -19.77 16.37
C PRO A 140 -1.01 -18.34 15.91
N MET A 141 -1.36 -18.02 14.67
CA MET A 141 -1.20 -16.72 14.06
C MET A 141 -2.37 -16.36 13.17
N LEU A 142 -2.66 -15.07 13.07
CA LEU A 142 -3.63 -14.50 12.13
C LEU A 142 -2.87 -13.86 10.98
N ILE A 143 -3.14 -14.30 9.77
CA ILE A 143 -2.62 -13.73 8.54
C ILE A 143 -3.70 -12.87 7.93
N THR A 144 -3.40 -11.59 7.70
CA THR A 144 -4.28 -10.62 7.07
C THR A 144 -3.71 -10.23 5.72
N THR A 145 -4.44 -10.46 4.66
CA THR A 145 -4.13 -9.90 3.33
C THR A 145 -4.98 -8.66 3.12
N SER A 146 -4.33 -7.53 2.88
CA SER A 146 -4.98 -6.26 2.55
C SER A 146 -4.68 -5.85 1.13
N GLU A 147 -5.62 -5.18 0.48
CA GLU A 147 -5.42 -4.55 -0.83
C GLU A 147 -5.62 -3.04 -0.69
N THR A 148 -4.70 -2.26 -1.28
CA THR A 148 -4.88 -0.83 -1.53
C THR A 148 -4.98 -0.62 -3.03
N ILE A 149 -6.09 -0.02 -3.46
CA ILE A 149 -6.42 0.19 -4.87
C ILE A 149 -6.19 1.66 -5.18
N TYR A 150 -5.31 1.93 -6.14
CA TYR A 150 -5.00 3.28 -6.60
C TYR A 150 -5.68 3.56 -7.93
N ARG A 151 -6.41 4.67 -7.99
CA ARG A 151 -7.15 5.11 -9.18
C ARG A 151 -6.69 6.48 -9.61
N ARG A 152 -6.49 6.66 -10.91
CA ARG A 152 -6.30 7.95 -11.56
C ARG A 152 -7.50 8.20 -12.46
N ASP A 153 -8.21 9.31 -12.24
CA ASP A 153 -9.44 9.67 -12.99
C ASP A 153 -10.46 8.51 -13.05
N GLY A 154 -10.66 7.83 -11.93
CA GLY A 154 -11.57 6.69 -11.80
C GLY A 154 -11.04 5.35 -12.34
N THR A 155 -9.92 5.35 -13.07
CA THR A 155 -9.30 4.14 -13.62
C THR A 155 -8.28 3.56 -12.64
N VAL A 156 -8.33 2.24 -12.40
CA VAL A 156 -7.33 1.55 -11.57
C VAL A 156 -5.99 1.57 -12.29
N VAL A 157 -4.97 2.13 -11.64
CA VAL A 157 -3.59 2.21 -12.17
C VAL A 157 -2.62 1.34 -11.38
N ALA A 158 -2.93 1.00 -10.13
CA ALA A 158 -2.15 0.03 -9.35
C ALA A 158 -3.00 -0.61 -8.26
N ILE A 159 -2.64 -1.83 -7.87
CA ILE A 159 -3.14 -2.53 -6.67
C ILE A 159 -1.94 -2.99 -5.86
N MET A 160 -1.88 -2.56 -4.62
CA MET A 160 -0.88 -3.02 -3.66
C MET A 160 -1.51 -4.04 -2.73
N ARG A 161 -0.91 -5.23 -2.63
CA ARG A 161 -1.29 -6.29 -1.68
C ARG A 161 -0.25 -6.39 -0.59
N GLY A 162 -0.70 -6.26 0.65
CA GLY A 162 0.15 -6.38 1.82
C GLY A 162 -0.28 -7.57 2.69
N THR A 163 0.68 -8.35 3.19
CA THR A 163 0.43 -9.43 4.14
C THR A 163 0.92 -9.03 5.52
N GLY A 164 0.00 -8.99 6.47
CA GLY A 164 0.30 -8.81 7.89
C GLY A 164 0.17 -10.14 8.63
N ILE A 165 1.07 -10.41 9.57
CA ILE A 165 1.05 -11.61 10.41
C ILE A 165 1.02 -11.15 11.86
N ALA A 166 -0.03 -11.52 12.61
CA ALA A 166 -0.15 -11.27 14.05
C ALA A 166 -0.05 -12.59 14.83
N TYR A 167 0.71 -12.60 15.96
CA TYR A 167 0.97 -13.78 16.79
C TYR A 167 1.29 -13.45 18.23
#